data_896e3e10ebdf0697f26901123de0f570
#
_entry.id   896e3e10ebdf0697f26901123de0f570
#
_cell.length_a   1.000
_cell.length_b   1.000
_cell.length_c   1.000
_cell.angle_alpha   90.00
_cell.angle_beta   90.00
_cell.angle_gamma   90.00
#
_symmetry.space_group_name_H-M   'P 1'
#
loop_
_entity.id
_entity.type
_entity.pdbx_description
1 polymer ?
#
loop_
_entity_poly.entity_id
_entity_poly.type
_entity_poly.pdbx_seq_one_letter_code
_entity_poly.pdbx_strand_id
1 'polypeptide(L)'
;MKDKEHETFELTDDVFARWDVENAKWYNKYFAIPFQRFIQTIKDFPSEAKWFYQRGNRGWSDRSVWSIDTWLVDNLTPMLERLKNNKLGTPVTMFRKKDGVDKDGNSTDEADRLAEQRWENVLSEIIYGLKCAKAIQNYDYKDKEEVKKLTKSSRRSFELIGKHLFNLWD
;
A
#
# COMPACT_ATOMS: atom_id res chain seq x y z
N MET A 1 42.67 -39.09 12.33
CA MET A 1 42.49 -37.79 11.67
C MET A 1 41.02 -37.55 11.55
N LYS A 2 40.46 -36.64 12.35
CA LYS A 2 39.04 -36.29 12.31
C LYS A 2 38.94 -35.08 11.40
N ASP A 3 38.23 -35.24 10.26
CA ASP A 3 37.90 -34.17 9.38
C ASP A 3 36.95 -33.21 10.14
N LYS A 4 37.42 -31.97 10.30
CA LYS A 4 36.56 -30.87 10.72
C LYS A 4 35.78 -30.43 9.48
N GLU A 5 34.53 -30.81 9.41
CA GLU A 5 33.56 -30.18 8.50
C GLU A 5 33.56 -28.66 8.76
N HIS A 6 33.96 -27.90 7.78
CA HIS A 6 33.73 -26.47 7.73
C HIS A 6 32.23 -26.24 7.49
N GLU A 7 31.49 -26.06 8.57
CA GLU A 7 30.18 -25.44 8.46
C GLU A 7 30.32 -24.03 7.86
N THR A 8 30.01 -23.89 6.61
CA THR A 8 29.81 -22.58 5.99
C THR A 8 28.54 -21.99 6.58
N PHE A 9 28.74 -21.08 7.54
CA PHE A 9 27.65 -20.32 8.14
C PHE A 9 27.07 -19.38 7.08
N GLU A 10 25.96 -19.77 6.46
CA GLU A 10 25.19 -18.87 5.61
C GLU A 10 24.55 -17.80 6.51
N LEU A 11 25.08 -16.59 6.41
CA LEU A 11 24.52 -15.40 7.03
C LEU A 11 23.19 -15.07 6.31
N THR A 12 22.08 -15.62 6.82
CA THR A 12 20.74 -15.24 6.40
C THR A 12 20.36 -13.87 6.95
N ASP A 13 19.52 -13.13 6.28
CA ASP A 13 19.07 -11.79 6.69
C ASP A 13 18.48 -11.75 8.11
N ASP A 14 17.97 -12.88 8.60
CA ASP A 14 17.46 -13.05 9.97
C ASP A 14 18.55 -12.98 11.05
N VAL A 15 19.80 -13.29 10.74
CA VAL A 15 20.92 -13.20 11.70
C VAL A 15 21.25 -11.74 11.99
N PHE A 16 21.11 -10.87 10.99
CA PHE A 16 21.33 -9.43 11.17
C PHE A 16 20.22 -8.73 11.95
N ALA A 17 18.98 -9.21 11.86
CA ALA A 17 17.85 -8.68 12.61
C ALA A 17 17.89 -9.01 14.11
N ARG A 18 18.61 -10.06 14.51
CA ARG A 18 18.76 -10.52 15.91
C ARG A 18 20.01 -10.01 16.62
N TRP A 19 20.86 -9.26 15.95
CA TRP A 19 22.01 -8.68 16.60
C TRP A 19 21.56 -7.57 17.52
N ASP A 20 21.60 -7.90 18.80
CA ASP A 20 21.28 -6.96 19.89
C ASP A 20 22.31 -5.82 19.85
N VAL A 21 21.91 -4.68 19.27
CA VAL A 21 22.78 -3.50 19.06
C VAL A 21 23.27 -2.94 20.41
N GLU A 22 22.57 -3.26 21.50
CA GLU A 22 22.95 -2.82 22.84
C GLU A 22 24.20 -3.52 23.38
N ASN A 23 24.42 -4.77 22.97
CA ASN A 23 25.58 -5.56 23.41
C ASN A 23 26.78 -5.49 22.46
N ALA A 24 26.64 -4.81 21.33
CA ALA A 24 27.76 -4.66 20.40
C ALA A 24 28.81 -3.72 20.97
N LYS A 25 30.08 -4.13 20.90
CA LYS A 25 31.21 -3.23 21.25
C LYS A 25 31.05 -1.93 20.45
N TRP A 26 31.40 -0.79 21.06
CA TRP A 26 31.22 0.55 20.50
C TRP A 26 31.73 0.69 19.05
N TYR A 27 32.85 0.07 18.67
CA TYR A 27 33.38 0.12 17.30
C TYR A 27 32.48 -0.63 16.29
N ASN A 28 31.79 -1.69 16.72
CA ASN A 28 30.80 -2.36 15.85
C ASN A 28 29.59 -1.45 15.57
N LYS A 29 29.10 -0.77 16.61
CA LYS A 29 27.96 0.13 16.49
C LYS A 29 28.27 1.34 15.60
N TYR A 30 29.44 1.95 15.74
CA TYR A 30 29.77 3.20 15.06
C TYR A 30 30.53 3.04 13.74
N PHE A 31 31.18 1.92 13.50
CA PHE A 31 32.00 1.70 12.31
C PHE A 31 31.65 0.44 11.53
N ALA A 32 31.65 -0.72 12.13
CA ALA A 32 31.49 -1.98 11.40
C ALA A 32 30.10 -2.14 10.82
N ILE A 33 29.04 -1.88 11.60
CA ILE A 33 27.66 -1.98 11.14
C ILE A 33 27.34 -0.91 10.06
N PRO A 34 27.65 0.39 10.26
CA PRO A 34 27.45 1.39 9.21
C PRO A 34 28.25 1.09 7.94
N PHE A 35 29.48 0.60 8.06
CA PHE A 35 30.33 0.24 6.92
C PHE A 35 29.78 -0.96 6.14
N GLN A 36 29.32 -1.99 6.83
CA GLN A 36 28.66 -3.13 6.18
C GLN A 36 27.38 -2.71 5.45
N ARG A 37 26.54 -1.86 6.08
CA ARG A 37 25.34 -1.28 5.43
C ARG A 37 25.70 -0.47 4.20
N PHE A 38 26.77 0.33 4.26
CA PHE A 38 27.25 1.10 3.12
C PHE A 38 27.70 0.20 1.96
N ILE A 39 28.47 -0.86 2.24
CA ILE A 39 28.87 -1.85 1.23
C ILE A 39 27.65 -2.55 0.63
N GLN A 40 26.67 -2.93 1.45
CA GLN A 40 25.44 -3.55 0.97
C GLN A 40 24.67 -2.59 0.05
N THR A 41 24.54 -1.33 0.45
CA THR A 41 23.91 -0.29 -0.38
C THR A 41 24.58 -0.15 -1.75
N ILE A 42 25.92 -0.21 -1.80
CA ILE A 42 26.66 -0.17 -3.08
C ILE A 42 26.39 -1.41 -3.92
N LYS A 43 26.35 -2.60 -3.32
CA LYS A 43 26.04 -3.86 -4.03
C LYS A 43 24.63 -3.88 -4.59
N ASP A 44 23.67 -3.31 -3.85
CA ASP A 44 22.27 -3.28 -4.24
C ASP A 44 21.96 -2.16 -5.23
N PHE A 45 22.84 -1.14 -5.35
CA PHE A 45 22.66 0.02 -6.21
C PHE A 45 22.30 -0.33 -7.67
N PRO A 46 22.94 -1.29 -8.34
CA PRO A 46 22.57 -1.65 -9.72
C PRO A 46 21.13 -2.18 -9.82
N SER A 47 20.70 -2.95 -8.83
CA SER A 47 19.33 -3.49 -8.77
C SER A 47 18.31 -2.39 -8.49
N GLU A 48 18.60 -1.50 -7.55
CA GLU A 48 17.74 -0.35 -7.23
C GLU A 48 17.64 0.61 -8.41
N ALA A 49 18.75 0.90 -9.11
CA ALA A 49 18.76 1.71 -10.32
C ALA A 49 17.92 1.07 -11.43
N LYS A 50 18.04 -0.24 -11.64
CA LYS A 50 17.22 -1.00 -12.58
C LYS A 50 15.74 -0.87 -12.21
N TRP A 51 15.36 -1.07 -10.96
CA TRP A 51 13.97 -1.00 -10.52
C TRP A 51 13.41 0.42 -10.58
N PHE A 52 14.24 1.43 -10.31
CA PHE A 52 13.88 2.84 -10.50
C PHE A 52 13.55 3.13 -11.97
N TYR A 53 14.43 2.73 -12.90
CA TYR A 53 14.20 2.87 -14.34
C TYR A 53 12.93 2.14 -14.79
N GLN A 54 12.73 0.91 -14.33
CA GLN A 54 11.54 0.13 -14.63
C GLN A 54 10.26 0.84 -14.17
N ARG A 55 10.24 1.38 -12.93
CA ARG A 55 9.10 2.15 -12.42
C ARG A 55 8.84 3.40 -13.27
N GLY A 56 9.88 4.11 -13.67
CA GLY A 56 9.75 5.29 -14.53
C GLY A 56 9.20 5.00 -15.91
N ASN A 57 9.55 3.83 -16.48
CA ASN A 57 9.16 3.46 -17.85
C ASN A 57 7.79 2.78 -17.94
N ARG A 58 7.44 1.92 -16.99
CA ARG A 58 6.23 1.07 -17.05
C ARG A 58 5.33 1.15 -15.81
N GLY A 59 5.66 2.03 -14.85
CA GLY A 59 4.89 2.24 -13.63
C GLY A 59 5.10 1.20 -12.51
N TRP A 60 5.83 0.11 -12.77
CA TRP A 60 6.14 -0.95 -11.82
C TRP A 60 7.53 -1.55 -12.08
N SER A 61 8.08 -2.25 -11.11
CA SER A 61 9.38 -2.94 -11.23
C SER A 61 9.23 -4.45 -11.05
N ASP A 62 10.23 -5.22 -11.46
CA ASP A 62 10.24 -6.68 -11.25
C ASP A 62 10.07 -7.02 -9.77
N ARG A 63 10.62 -6.21 -8.86
CA ARG A 63 10.42 -6.34 -7.41
C ARG A 63 8.95 -6.22 -7.00
N SER A 64 8.18 -5.33 -7.66
CA SER A 64 6.76 -5.12 -7.36
C SER A 64 5.91 -6.36 -7.64
N VAL A 65 6.36 -7.28 -8.51
CA VAL A 65 5.65 -8.52 -8.84
C VAL A 65 5.67 -9.52 -7.68
N TRP A 66 6.69 -9.47 -6.82
CA TRP A 66 6.79 -10.36 -5.65
C TRP A 66 5.78 -10.03 -4.55
N SER A 67 5.33 -8.77 -4.50
CA SER A 67 4.38 -8.28 -3.51
C SER A 67 3.37 -7.36 -4.19
N ILE A 68 2.59 -7.90 -5.13
CA ILE A 68 1.57 -7.15 -5.90
C ILE A 68 0.54 -6.53 -4.95
N ASP A 69 0.15 -7.25 -3.91
CA ASP A 69 -0.76 -6.80 -2.87
C ASP A 69 -0.26 -5.53 -2.16
N THR A 70 1.00 -5.56 -1.73
CA THR A 70 1.65 -4.40 -1.09
C THR A 70 1.78 -3.24 -2.06
N TRP A 71 2.28 -3.51 -3.29
CA TRP A 71 2.41 -2.48 -4.32
C TRP A 71 1.06 -1.83 -4.65
N LEU A 72 -0.01 -2.64 -4.76
CA LEU A 72 -1.36 -2.15 -5.06
C LEU A 72 -1.85 -1.23 -3.95
N VAL A 73 -1.77 -1.65 -2.69
CA VAL A 73 -2.22 -0.86 -1.54
C VAL A 73 -1.42 0.44 -1.42
N ASP A 74 -0.10 0.38 -1.57
CA ASP A 74 0.80 1.53 -1.41
C ASP A 74 0.62 2.59 -2.51
N ASN A 75 0.25 2.17 -3.71
CA ASN A 75 0.03 3.11 -4.82
C ASN A 75 -1.42 3.58 -4.90
N LEU A 76 -2.39 2.69 -4.72
CA LEU A 76 -3.79 3.03 -4.90
C LEU A 76 -4.32 3.93 -3.78
N THR A 77 -3.85 3.74 -2.54
CA THR A 77 -4.29 4.57 -1.40
C THR A 77 -4.04 6.07 -1.64
N PRO A 78 -2.81 6.53 -1.91
CA PRO A 78 -2.56 7.96 -2.13
C PRO A 78 -3.21 8.49 -3.41
N MET A 79 -3.38 7.64 -4.44
CA MET A 79 -4.08 8.04 -5.66
C MET A 79 -5.56 8.34 -5.37
N LEU A 80 -6.23 7.49 -4.60
CA LEU A 80 -7.63 7.69 -4.22
C LEU A 80 -7.81 8.85 -3.22
N GLU A 81 -6.84 9.06 -2.32
CA GLU A 81 -6.84 10.25 -1.46
C GLU A 81 -6.74 11.53 -2.30
N ARG A 82 -5.87 11.55 -3.31
CA ARG A 82 -5.76 12.68 -4.24
C ARG A 82 -7.05 12.86 -5.04
N LEU A 83 -7.62 11.79 -5.60
CA LEU A 83 -8.89 11.85 -6.32
C LEU A 83 -9.99 12.43 -5.43
N LYS A 84 -10.15 11.92 -4.20
CA LYS A 84 -11.16 12.41 -3.26
C LYS A 84 -11.03 13.90 -2.97
N ASN A 85 -9.80 14.40 -2.82
CA ASN A 85 -9.54 15.79 -2.43
C ASN A 85 -9.64 16.77 -3.60
N ASN A 86 -9.40 16.32 -4.83
CA ASN A 86 -9.27 17.18 -6.00
C ASN A 86 -10.29 16.85 -7.11
N LYS A 87 -11.26 15.97 -6.84
CA LYS A 87 -12.27 15.60 -7.84
C LYS A 87 -13.03 16.82 -8.37
N LEU A 88 -13.22 16.88 -9.68
CA LEU A 88 -13.97 17.93 -10.37
C LEU A 88 -15.43 17.56 -10.60
N GLY A 89 -15.77 16.27 -10.49
CA GLY A 89 -17.12 15.80 -10.80
C GLY A 89 -17.58 14.64 -9.91
N THR A 90 -18.85 14.29 -10.12
CA THR A 90 -19.51 13.17 -9.44
C THR A 90 -20.02 12.18 -10.47
N PRO A 91 -19.70 10.87 -10.35
CA PRO A 91 -20.18 9.87 -11.29
C PRO A 91 -21.70 9.84 -11.37
N VAL A 92 -22.24 9.73 -12.59
CA VAL A 92 -23.69 9.65 -12.85
C VAL A 92 -24.37 8.53 -12.06
N THR A 93 -23.64 7.46 -11.76
CA THR A 93 -24.15 6.34 -10.95
C THR A 93 -24.47 6.71 -9.49
N MET A 94 -24.04 7.87 -9.01
CA MET A 94 -24.35 8.38 -7.66
C MET A 94 -25.68 9.10 -7.59
N PHE A 95 -26.21 9.55 -8.73
CA PHE A 95 -27.49 10.22 -8.82
C PHE A 95 -28.65 9.23 -8.72
N ARG A 96 -29.71 9.62 -8.04
CA ARG A 96 -30.94 8.82 -7.90
C ARG A 96 -32.14 9.64 -8.30
N LYS A 97 -33.05 9.05 -9.08
CA LYS A 97 -34.30 9.71 -9.53
C LYS A 97 -35.11 10.33 -8.38
N LYS A 98 -35.11 9.67 -7.22
CA LYS A 98 -35.82 10.17 -6.03
C LYS A 98 -35.24 11.45 -5.42
N ASP A 99 -34.02 11.84 -5.78
CA ASP A 99 -33.34 13.00 -5.23
C ASP A 99 -33.57 14.27 -6.05
N GLY A 100 -34.44 14.22 -7.08
CA GLY A 100 -34.79 15.38 -7.90
C GLY A 100 -34.06 15.43 -9.25
N VAL A 101 -33.71 14.27 -9.79
CA VAL A 101 -33.23 14.15 -11.19
C VAL A 101 -34.44 13.98 -12.10
N ASP A 102 -34.60 14.86 -13.07
CA ASP A 102 -35.69 14.82 -14.04
C ASP A 102 -35.50 13.72 -15.11
N LYS A 103 -36.48 13.60 -16.03
CA LYS A 103 -36.45 12.60 -17.09
C LYS A 103 -35.37 12.88 -18.14
N ASP A 104 -34.95 14.12 -18.25
CA ASP A 104 -33.97 14.61 -19.23
C ASP A 104 -32.54 14.57 -18.64
N GLY A 105 -32.42 14.15 -17.37
CA GLY A 105 -31.14 14.00 -16.70
C GLY A 105 -30.63 15.26 -16.00
N ASN A 106 -31.46 16.33 -15.93
CA ASN A 106 -31.12 17.52 -15.18
C ASN A 106 -31.28 17.24 -13.69
N SER A 107 -30.34 17.67 -12.89
CA SER A 107 -30.34 17.53 -11.43
C SER A 107 -30.61 18.86 -10.75
N THR A 108 -31.21 18.80 -9.57
CA THR A 108 -31.26 19.95 -8.67
C THR A 108 -29.99 20.08 -7.88
N ASP A 109 -29.69 21.28 -7.36
CA ASP A 109 -28.53 21.52 -6.48
C ASP A 109 -28.51 20.54 -5.29
N GLU A 110 -29.66 20.16 -4.77
CA GLU A 110 -29.80 19.18 -3.68
C GLU A 110 -29.43 17.75 -4.17
N ALA A 111 -29.85 17.37 -5.37
CA ALA A 111 -29.49 16.09 -5.96
C ALA A 111 -27.99 16.00 -6.23
N ASP A 112 -27.38 17.08 -6.68
CA ASP A 112 -25.93 17.18 -6.89
C ASP A 112 -25.18 17.01 -5.58
N ARG A 113 -25.56 17.74 -4.54
CA ARG A 113 -24.99 17.64 -3.19
C ARG A 113 -25.10 16.23 -2.60
N LEU A 114 -26.25 15.58 -2.75
CA LEU A 114 -26.46 14.22 -2.26
C LEU A 114 -25.65 13.18 -3.06
N ALA A 115 -25.50 13.36 -4.35
CA ALA A 115 -24.68 12.49 -5.19
C ALA A 115 -23.21 12.64 -4.83
N GLU A 116 -22.72 13.86 -4.65
CA GLU A 116 -21.36 14.14 -4.22
C GLU A 116 -21.06 13.51 -2.85
N GLN A 117 -21.93 13.69 -1.88
CA GLN A 117 -21.76 13.09 -0.55
C GLN A 117 -21.68 11.55 -0.61
N ARG A 118 -22.49 10.91 -1.48
CA ARG A 118 -22.41 9.45 -1.67
C ARG A 118 -21.07 9.05 -2.25
N TRP A 119 -20.58 9.79 -3.24
CA TRP A 119 -19.30 9.51 -3.86
C TRP A 119 -18.15 9.68 -2.86
N GLU A 120 -18.16 10.72 -2.07
CA GLU A 120 -17.19 10.92 -0.99
C GLU A 120 -17.20 9.78 0.05
N ASN A 121 -18.40 9.30 0.42
CA ASN A 121 -18.53 8.18 1.33
C ASN A 121 -17.95 6.89 0.72
N VAL A 122 -18.19 6.63 -0.57
CA VAL A 122 -17.61 5.48 -1.28
C VAL A 122 -16.10 5.56 -1.30
N LEU A 123 -15.52 6.69 -1.71
CA LEU A 123 -14.06 6.89 -1.72
C LEU A 123 -13.46 6.75 -0.32
N SER A 124 -14.12 7.29 0.70
CA SER A 124 -13.69 7.21 2.09
C SER A 124 -13.69 5.76 2.59
N GLU A 125 -14.72 4.98 2.26
CA GLU A 125 -14.82 3.56 2.63
C GLU A 125 -13.73 2.74 1.94
N ILE A 126 -13.45 3.01 0.66
CA ILE A 126 -12.36 2.35 -0.08
C ILE A 126 -11.00 2.67 0.57
N ILE A 127 -10.70 3.94 0.79
CA ILE A 127 -9.44 4.39 1.38
C ILE A 127 -9.25 3.78 2.78
N TYR A 128 -10.30 3.78 3.60
CA TYR A 128 -10.26 3.16 4.92
C TYR A 128 -9.92 1.66 4.85
N GLY A 129 -10.59 0.92 3.96
CA GLY A 129 -10.32 -0.51 3.80
C GLY A 129 -8.93 -0.84 3.25
N LEU A 130 -8.36 0.02 2.38
CA LEU A 130 -6.96 -0.10 1.95
C LEU A 130 -5.98 0.18 3.10
N LYS A 131 -6.26 1.16 3.96
CA LYS A 131 -5.48 1.39 5.19
C LYS A 131 -5.55 0.21 6.15
N CYS A 132 -6.72 -0.44 6.25
CA CYS A 132 -6.85 -1.70 6.99
C CYS A 132 -5.99 -2.82 6.39
N ALA A 133 -5.93 -2.94 5.06
CA ALA A 133 -5.04 -3.89 4.38
C ALA A 133 -3.56 -3.59 4.71
N LYS A 134 -3.16 -2.32 4.71
CA LYS A 134 -1.80 -1.91 5.08
C LYS A 134 -1.46 -2.25 6.52
N ALA A 135 -2.38 -2.04 7.46
CA ALA A 135 -2.20 -2.41 8.86
C ALA A 135 -1.96 -3.93 9.02
N ILE A 136 -2.71 -4.77 8.27
CA ILE A 136 -2.51 -6.22 8.28
C ILE A 136 -1.11 -6.58 7.74
N GLN A 137 -0.69 -5.98 6.62
CA GLN A 137 0.63 -6.21 6.01
C GLN A 137 1.79 -5.82 6.95
N ASN A 138 1.60 -4.77 7.73
CA ASN A 138 2.60 -4.27 8.68
C ASN A 138 2.52 -4.96 10.06
N TYR A 139 1.61 -5.94 10.25
CA TYR A 139 1.35 -6.58 11.55
C TYR A 139 0.95 -5.58 12.65
N ASP A 140 0.29 -4.48 12.27
CA ASP A 140 -0.20 -3.44 13.17
C ASP A 140 -1.62 -3.77 13.64
N TYR A 141 -1.71 -4.75 14.53
CA TYR A 141 -2.94 -5.19 15.17
C TYR A 141 -2.65 -5.89 16.51
N LYS A 142 -3.61 -5.85 17.42
CA LYS A 142 -3.46 -6.35 18.80
C LYS A 142 -3.80 -7.82 18.94
N ASP A 143 -4.85 -8.27 18.26
CA ASP A 143 -5.41 -9.61 18.44
C ASP A 143 -6.11 -10.15 17.17
N LYS A 144 -6.53 -11.41 17.23
CA LYS A 144 -7.21 -12.10 16.13
C LYS A 144 -8.56 -11.47 15.74
N GLU A 145 -9.26 -10.88 16.71
CA GLU A 145 -10.57 -10.27 16.45
C GLU A 145 -10.40 -8.95 15.69
N GLU A 146 -9.35 -8.19 16.01
CA GLU A 146 -8.99 -6.99 15.25
C GLU A 146 -8.61 -7.35 13.81
N VAL A 147 -7.79 -8.38 13.60
CA VAL A 147 -7.47 -8.88 12.24
C VAL A 147 -8.71 -9.22 11.44
N LYS A 148 -9.71 -9.90 12.05
CA LYS A 148 -10.97 -10.20 11.35
C LYS A 148 -11.70 -8.95 10.92
N LYS A 149 -11.77 -7.92 11.78
CA LYS A 149 -12.40 -6.63 11.45
C LYS A 149 -11.66 -5.92 10.32
N LEU A 150 -10.33 -5.81 10.41
CA LEU A 150 -9.49 -5.22 9.37
C LEU A 150 -9.64 -5.96 8.04
N THR A 151 -9.63 -7.30 8.07
CA THR A 151 -9.81 -8.13 6.87
C THR A 151 -11.19 -7.91 6.23
N LYS A 152 -12.26 -7.79 7.04
CA LYS A 152 -13.59 -7.50 6.52
C LYS A 152 -13.65 -6.15 5.82
N SER A 153 -13.08 -5.10 6.43
CA SER A 153 -13.01 -3.76 5.85
C SER A 153 -12.18 -3.73 4.57
N SER A 154 -11.04 -4.43 4.57
CA SER A 154 -10.18 -4.58 3.40
C SER A 154 -10.92 -5.27 2.23
N ARG A 155 -11.57 -6.40 2.46
CA ARG A 155 -12.37 -7.07 1.43
C ARG A 155 -13.45 -6.17 0.87
N ARG A 156 -14.15 -5.46 1.74
CA ARG A 156 -15.19 -4.50 1.33
C ARG A 156 -14.65 -3.40 0.43
N SER A 157 -13.44 -2.90 0.69
CA SER A 157 -12.84 -1.89 -0.19
C SER A 157 -12.57 -2.41 -1.60
N PHE A 158 -12.09 -3.65 -1.75
CA PHE A 158 -11.86 -4.27 -3.06
C PHE A 158 -13.18 -4.55 -3.81
N GLU A 159 -14.25 -4.92 -3.11
CA GLU A 159 -15.59 -5.02 -3.71
C GLU A 159 -16.06 -3.68 -4.26
N LEU A 160 -15.86 -2.60 -3.50
CA LEU A 160 -16.22 -1.25 -3.93
C LEU A 160 -15.35 -0.77 -5.09
N ILE A 161 -14.04 -1.04 -5.07
CA ILE A 161 -13.15 -0.75 -6.19
C ILE A 161 -13.65 -1.46 -7.44
N GLY A 162 -13.95 -2.77 -7.37
CA GLY A 162 -14.48 -3.51 -8.51
C GLY A 162 -15.80 -2.94 -9.01
N LYS A 163 -16.73 -2.56 -8.12
CA LYS A 163 -18.01 -1.97 -8.47
C LYS A 163 -17.90 -0.61 -9.14
N HIS A 164 -16.94 0.22 -8.71
CA HIS A 164 -16.80 1.60 -9.15
C HIS A 164 -15.55 1.85 -10.00
N LEU A 165 -14.93 0.78 -10.52
CA LEU A 165 -13.66 0.86 -11.25
C LEU A 165 -13.67 1.90 -12.37
N PHE A 166 -14.74 1.93 -13.15
CA PHE A 166 -14.92 2.85 -14.28
C PHE A 166 -15.35 4.27 -13.89
N ASN A 167 -15.51 4.52 -12.59
CA ASN A 167 -15.82 5.83 -12.01
C ASN A 167 -14.63 6.42 -11.25
N LEU A 168 -13.49 5.70 -11.16
CA LEU A 168 -12.29 6.15 -10.47
C LEU A 168 -11.42 7.01 -11.40
N TRP A 169 -12.01 8.11 -11.90
CA TRP A 169 -11.34 9.10 -12.76
C TRP A 169 -11.82 10.51 -12.40
N ASP A 170 -11.04 11.52 -12.80
CA ASP A 170 -11.34 12.92 -12.60
C ASP A 170 -11.44 13.64 -13.95
#